data_1344b33ab3712c8b0d0bdddbc4a1bcfe
#
_entry.id   1344b33ab3712c8b0d0bdddbc4a1bcfe
#
_cell.length_a   1.000
_cell.length_b   1.000
_cell.length_c   1.000
_cell.angle_alpha   90.00
_cell.angle_beta   90.00
_cell.angle_gamma   90.00
#
_symmetry.space_group_name_H-M   'P 1'
#
loop_
_entity.id
_entity.type
_entity.pdbx_description
1 polymer ?
#
loop_
_entity_poly.entity_id
_entity_poly.type
_entity_poly.pdbx_seq_one_letter_code
_entity_poly.pdbx_strand_id
1 'polypeptide(L)'
;MSRDTTVIPFRKPDAIEDPLTEVAREGARRMLAQVLIAEADAFVALWKDLKLPDGRDRIVRHGHGPQRSIQTGVGPVEVRRAKVRDRGDVGTKEKIRFTSASRR
;
A
#
# COMPACT_ATOMS: atom_id res chain seq x y z
N MET A 1 21.36 -9.82 -35.99
CA MET A 1 21.14 -9.79 -35.75
C MET A 1 20.75 -9.83 -35.38
N SER A 2 20.68 -9.43 -35.11
CA SER A 2 20.30 -9.32 -34.76
C SER A 2 19.91 -9.29 -34.35
N ARG A 3 19.71 -9.08 -34.19
CA ARG A 3 19.24 -8.91 -33.92
C ARG A 3 18.73 -9.09 -33.40
N ASP A 4 18.75 -8.96 -33.18
CA ASP A 4 18.11 -8.98 -32.83
C ASP A 4 17.63 -8.84 -32.43
N THR A 5 17.69 -8.66 -32.29
CA THR A 5 17.12 -8.28 -32.04
C THR A 5 16.35 -8.17 -31.88
N THR A 6 16.33 -8.08 -31.90
CA THR A 6 15.51 -7.81 -31.87
C THR A 6 14.57 -7.56 -31.76
N VAL A 7 14.30 -7.41 -31.95
CA VAL A 7 13.48 -7.01 -31.96
C VAL A 7 12.44 -7.10 -31.74
N ILE A 8 11.98 -6.64 -31.58
CA ILE A 8 11.07 -6.77 -31.28
C ILE A 8 10.13 -6.64 -31.48
N PRO A 9 9.95 -7.04 -31.74
CA PRO A 9 8.83 -6.76 -32.16
C PRO A 9 7.97 -6.09 -31.35
N PHE A 10 7.30 -5.30 -31.77
CA PHE A 10 6.43 -4.66 -30.98
C PHE A 10 5.45 -5.61 -30.43
N ARG A 11 4.87 -5.25 -29.30
CA ARG A 11 3.84 -6.02 -28.71
C ARG A 11 2.55 -5.28 -28.74
N LYS A 12 1.48 -6.02 -28.85
CA LYS A 12 0.17 -5.42 -28.69
C LYS A 12 -0.04 -5.05 -27.24
N PRO A 13 -0.85 -4.03 -26.97
CA PRO A 13 -1.06 -3.62 -25.59
C PRO A 13 -1.56 -4.73 -24.69
N ASP A 14 -2.31 -5.66 -25.22
CA ASP A 14 -2.84 -6.75 -24.43
C ASP A 14 -2.02 -8.02 -24.53
N ALA A 15 -0.81 -7.92 -25.09
CA ALA A 15 0.04 -9.09 -25.23
C ALA A 15 0.53 -9.55 -23.87
N ILE A 16 0.85 -10.83 -23.80
CA ILE A 16 1.39 -11.40 -22.58
C ILE A 16 2.76 -10.80 -22.33
N GLU A 17 2.98 -10.34 -21.13
CA GLU A 17 4.24 -9.76 -20.75
C GLU A 17 5.25 -10.86 -20.47
N ASP A 18 6.52 -10.53 -20.61
CA ASP A 18 7.54 -11.52 -20.38
C ASP A 18 7.62 -11.85 -18.88
N PRO A 19 8.15 -13.04 -18.57
CA PRO A 19 8.18 -13.50 -17.17
C PRO A 19 8.98 -12.59 -16.24
N LEU A 20 10.02 -11.94 -16.75
CA LEU A 20 10.81 -11.08 -15.88
C LEU A 20 10.03 -9.86 -15.45
N THR A 21 9.25 -9.29 -16.36
CA THR A 21 8.40 -8.15 -15.99
C THR A 21 7.37 -8.56 -14.96
N GLU A 22 6.81 -9.76 -15.10
CA GLU A 22 5.84 -10.24 -14.14
C GLU A 22 6.46 -10.42 -12.75
N VAL A 23 7.67 -10.98 -12.69
CA VAL A 23 8.35 -11.16 -11.42
C VAL A 23 8.66 -9.81 -10.80
N ALA A 24 9.12 -8.86 -11.59
CA ALA A 24 9.44 -7.52 -11.09
C ALA A 24 8.20 -6.83 -10.55
N ARG A 25 7.07 -6.97 -11.27
CA ARG A 25 5.82 -6.35 -10.83
C ARG A 25 5.34 -6.95 -9.52
N GLU A 26 5.42 -8.28 -9.40
CA GLU A 26 4.99 -8.93 -8.16
C GLU A 26 5.90 -8.54 -7.01
N GLY A 27 7.21 -8.42 -7.25
CA GLY A 27 8.14 -7.95 -6.24
C GLY A 27 7.82 -6.55 -5.79
N ALA A 28 7.53 -5.66 -6.75
CA ALA A 28 7.16 -4.29 -6.42
C ALA A 28 5.89 -4.25 -5.60
N ARG A 29 4.90 -5.08 -5.96
CA ARG A 29 3.64 -5.14 -5.22
C ARG A 29 3.88 -5.53 -3.77
N ARG A 30 4.71 -6.55 -3.55
CA ARG A 30 4.99 -7.03 -2.20
C ARG A 30 5.72 -5.98 -1.38
N MET A 31 6.70 -5.33 -1.98
CA MET A 31 7.46 -4.30 -1.28
C MET A 31 6.57 -3.13 -0.91
N LEU A 32 5.73 -2.69 -1.84
CA LEU A 32 4.81 -1.58 -1.56
C LEU A 32 3.83 -1.95 -0.46
N ALA A 33 3.32 -3.18 -0.48
CA ALA A 33 2.40 -3.62 0.57
C ALA A 33 3.08 -3.56 1.94
N GLN A 34 4.34 -3.99 2.01
CA GLN A 34 5.08 -3.94 3.27
C GLN A 34 5.32 -2.52 3.74
N VAL A 35 5.65 -1.62 2.80
CA VAL A 35 5.87 -0.23 3.15
C VAL A 35 4.59 0.40 3.69
N LEU A 36 3.45 0.10 3.08
CA LEU A 36 2.19 0.66 3.53
C LEU A 36 1.81 0.15 4.91
N ILE A 37 2.10 -1.12 5.20
CA ILE A 37 1.87 -1.65 6.54
C ILE A 37 2.81 -0.98 7.54
N ALA A 38 4.08 -0.82 7.17
CA ALA A 38 5.05 -0.18 8.06
C ALA A 38 4.67 1.26 8.35
N GLU A 39 4.13 1.98 7.37
CA GLU A 39 3.63 3.34 7.57
C GLU A 39 2.55 3.37 8.64
N ALA A 40 1.59 2.47 8.52
CA ALA A 40 0.48 2.44 9.46
C ALA A 40 0.97 2.05 10.85
N ASP A 41 1.89 1.07 10.93
CA ASP A 41 2.44 0.66 12.21
C ASP A 41 3.21 1.79 12.89
N ALA A 42 3.96 2.56 12.10
CA ALA A 42 4.69 3.69 12.65
C ALA A 42 3.73 4.74 13.20
N PHE A 43 2.64 4.98 12.49
CA PHE A 43 1.64 5.93 12.94
C PHE A 43 1.01 5.46 14.25
N VAL A 44 0.65 4.18 14.33
CA VAL A 44 0.06 3.65 15.55
C VAL A 44 1.04 3.77 16.70
N ALA A 45 2.34 3.54 16.44
CA ALA A 45 3.35 3.65 17.48
C ALA A 45 3.46 5.06 18.04
N LEU A 46 3.22 6.09 17.23
CA LEU A 46 3.24 7.47 17.71
C LEU A 46 2.21 7.71 18.78
N TRP A 47 1.11 6.96 18.76
CA TRP A 47 0.00 7.18 19.69
C TRP A 47 -0.12 6.06 20.70
N LYS A 48 0.98 5.35 20.94
CA LYS A 48 0.94 4.18 21.81
C LYS A 48 0.53 4.51 23.23
N ASP A 49 0.83 5.71 23.69
CA ASP A 49 0.49 6.11 25.03
C ASP A 49 -0.96 6.55 25.18
N LEU A 50 -1.66 6.68 24.09
CA LEU A 50 -3.04 7.12 24.11
C LEU A 50 -3.94 5.91 24.31
N LYS A 51 -4.59 5.83 25.45
CA LYS A 51 -5.37 4.66 25.82
C LYS A 51 -6.84 5.01 25.96
N LEU A 52 -7.67 3.98 25.82
CA LEU A 52 -9.07 4.07 26.16
C LEU A 52 -9.20 3.96 27.69
N PRO A 53 -10.37 4.33 28.23
CA PRO A 53 -10.58 4.23 29.67
C PRO A 53 -10.33 2.83 30.24
N ASP A 54 -10.51 1.79 29.41
CA ASP A 54 -10.30 0.42 29.85
C ASP A 54 -8.86 -0.04 29.70
N GLY A 55 -7.96 0.84 29.24
CA GLY A 55 -6.54 0.52 29.12
C GLY A 55 -6.11 0.02 27.78
N ARG A 56 -7.04 -0.21 26.86
CA ARG A 56 -6.67 -0.66 25.52
C ARG A 56 -6.16 0.50 24.69
N ASP A 57 -5.38 0.18 23.66
CA ASP A 57 -4.88 1.19 22.73
C ASP A 57 -6.04 1.88 22.03
N ARG A 58 -5.98 3.18 21.96
CA ARG A 58 -7.01 3.94 21.27
C ARG A 58 -6.81 3.89 19.76
N ILE A 59 -5.56 3.93 19.30
CA ILE A 59 -5.24 3.94 17.88
C ILE A 59 -4.74 2.56 17.50
N VAL A 60 -5.41 1.92 16.55
CA VAL A 60 -5.06 0.56 16.14
C VAL A 60 -5.17 0.42 14.64
N ARG A 61 -4.51 -0.60 14.11
CA ARG A 61 -4.70 -0.96 12.73
C ARG A 61 -6.06 -1.61 12.55
N HIS A 62 -6.69 -1.33 11.40
CA HIS A 62 -8.05 -1.79 11.18
C HIS A 62 -8.25 -2.10 9.70
N GLY A 63 -7.85 -3.30 9.28
CA GLY A 63 -8.07 -3.76 7.93
C GLY A 63 -7.33 -2.97 6.88
N HIS A 64 -7.83 -3.02 5.67
CA HIS A 64 -7.22 -2.38 4.52
C HIS A 64 -8.27 -1.62 3.74
N GLY A 65 -7.81 -0.61 3.02
CA GLY A 65 -8.68 0.15 2.15
C GLY A 65 -8.96 -0.58 0.86
N PRO A 66 -9.66 0.07 -0.07
CA PRO A 66 -9.93 -0.54 -1.37
C PRO A 66 -8.64 -0.67 -2.17
N GLN A 67 -8.68 -1.57 -3.14
CA GLN A 67 -7.56 -1.77 -4.02
C GLN A 67 -7.33 -0.53 -4.85
N ARG A 68 -6.08 -0.15 -5.02
CA ARG A 68 -5.70 1.00 -5.82
C ARG A 68 -4.53 0.64 -6.70
N SER A 69 -4.45 1.31 -7.83
CA SER A 69 -3.36 1.11 -8.77
C SER A 69 -2.32 2.20 -8.57
N ILE A 70 -1.07 1.81 -8.41
CA ILE A 70 0.05 2.75 -8.27
C ILE A 70 0.95 2.53 -9.46
N GLN A 71 1.27 3.63 -10.15
CA GLN A 71 2.17 3.55 -11.29
C GLN A 71 3.60 3.41 -10.82
N THR A 72 4.30 2.42 -11.33
CA THR A 72 5.69 2.18 -10.98
C THR A 72 6.52 2.02 -12.23
N GLY A 73 7.83 1.88 -12.05
CA GLY A 73 8.74 1.66 -13.18
C GLY A 73 8.49 0.36 -13.91
N VAL A 74 7.77 -0.59 -13.30
CA VAL A 74 7.42 -1.85 -13.94
C VAL A 74 5.94 -1.90 -14.32
N GLY A 75 5.29 -0.74 -14.38
CA GLY A 75 3.88 -0.65 -14.74
C GLY A 75 3.00 -0.47 -13.52
N PRO A 76 1.69 -0.50 -13.72
CA PRO A 76 0.77 -0.33 -12.61
C PRO A 76 0.79 -1.53 -11.68
N VAL A 77 0.73 -1.26 -10.39
CA VAL A 77 0.77 -2.28 -9.35
C VAL A 77 -0.43 -2.07 -8.45
N GLU A 78 -1.15 -3.14 -8.17
CA GLU A 78 -2.35 -3.06 -7.35
C GLU A 78 -1.98 -3.25 -5.88
N VAL A 79 -2.39 -2.31 -5.05
CA VAL A 79 -2.10 -2.39 -3.61
C VAL A 79 -3.31 -1.92 -2.83
N ARG A 80 -3.34 -2.28 -1.55
CA ARG A 80 -4.35 -1.81 -0.61
C ARG A 80 -3.61 -1.21 0.58
N ARG A 81 -3.94 0.04 0.91
CA ARG A 81 -3.29 0.68 2.04
C ARG A 81 -3.82 0.07 3.33
N ALA A 82 -2.97 0.00 4.34
CA ALA A 82 -3.41 -0.38 5.67
C ALA A 82 -4.18 0.79 6.26
N LYS A 83 -5.24 0.50 7.00
CA LYS A 83 -6.08 1.52 7.63
C LYS A 83 -5.82 1.55 9.13
N VAL A 84 -6.01 2.72 9.69
CA VAL A 84 -5.86 2.94 11.13
C VAL A 84 -7.19 3.45 11.64
N ARG A 85 -7.57 3.00 12.82
CA ARG A 85 -8.83 3.38 13.44
C ARG A 85 -8.59 4.03 14.79
N ASP A 86 -9.26 5.15 15.01
CA ASP A 86 -9.31 5.79 16.30
C ASP A 86 -10.57 5.30 16.99
N ARG A 87 -10.40 4.53 18.06
CA ARG A 87 -11.51 3.93 18.81
C ARG A 87 -12.02 4.83 19.90
N GLY A 88 -11.66 6.12 19.87
CA GLY A 88 -12.10 7.06 20.87
C GLY A 88 -13.60 7.21 20.90
N ASP A 89 -14.08 7.75 22.01
CA ASP A 89 -15.48 7.96 22.23
C ASP A 89 -16.09 8.85 21.15
N VAL A 90 -17.35 8.58 20.83
CA VAL A 90 -18.07 9.39 19.86
C VAL A 90 -18.17 10.84 20.32
N GLY A 91 -18.09 11.08 21.63
CA GLY A 91 -18.10 12.44 22.14
C GLY A 91 -16.82 13.20 21.94
N THR A 92 -15.78 12.52 21.48
CA THR A 92 -14.50 13.15 21.21
C THR A 92 -14.64 14.08 20.02
N LYS A 93 -14.26 15.34 20.20
CA LYS A 93 -14.43 16.31 19.14
C LYS A 93 -13.61 16.02 17.93
N GLU A 94 -12.40 15.52 18.14
CA GLU A 94 -11.51 15.27 17.04
C GLU A 94 -11.02 13.84 17.05
N LYS A 95 -11.10 13.22 15.91
CA LYS A 95 -10.54 11.90 15.70
C LYS A 95 -9.17 12.03 15.09
N ILE A 96 -8.28 11.16 15.51
CA ILE A 96 -6.95 11.09 14.94
C ILE A 96 -7.04 10.35 13.63
N ARG A 97 -6.46 10.93 12.57
CA ARG A 97 -6.55 10.37 11.25
C ARG A 97 -5.17 10.07 10.69
N PHE A 98 -5.10 8.97 9.99
CA PHE A 98 -3.88 8.55 9.30
C PHE A 98 -4.12 8.68 7.80
N THR A 99 -3.17 9.33 7.12
CA THR A 99 -3.20 9.41 5.66
C THR A 99 -1.96 8.73 5.12
N SER A 100 -2.19 7.67 4.38
CA SER A 100 -1.08 6.92 3.77
C SER A 100 -0.53 7.66 2.57
N ALA A 101 0.76 7.45 2.29
CA ALA A 101 1.40 8.02 1.12
C ALA A 101 0.73 7.57 -0.17
N SER A 102 0.03 6.45 -0.15
CA SER A 102 -0.66 5.94 -1.34
C SER A 102 -1.92 6.70 -1.68
N ARG A 103 -2.31 7.65 -0.87
CA ARG A 103 -3.57 8.38 -1.07
C ARG A 103 -3.47 9.55 -2.02
N ARG A 104 -2.36 9.78 -2.58
CA ARG A 104 -2.18 10.93 -3.44
C ARG A 104 -3.03 10.91 -4.66
#